data_a83d9de228e88ef648d7c1cd79c993be
#
_entry.id   a83d9de228e88ef648d7c1cd79c993be
#
_cell.length_a   1.000
_cell.length_b   1.000
_cell.length_c   1.000
_cell.angle_alpha   90.00
_cell.angle_beta   90.00
_cell.angle_gamma   90.00
#
_symmetry.space_group_name_H-M   'P 1'
#
loop_
_entity.id
_entity.type
_entity.pdbx_description
1 polymer ?
#
loop_
_entity_poly.entity_id
_entity_poly.type
_entity_poly.pdbx_seq_one_letter_code
_entity_poly.pdbx_strand_id
1 'polypeptide(L)'
;MKTTFKSISLAIIAVICLTVTRTEAQNTNKSYENKTTFSFETDPSTFAFGGYAFHFRIKPKNSQHVLIGAGTYALNMPDFLINMNAENKDMGWNVRINSAYSLFGEYYFKEANKKWFVGLQAGVQNFKNTNDNSANEESTYSNLLIMPSIGYNWQPFHIPLYFKPWFGLGYTSKISGDNTIDNLSYDIAPLTPFVTLHIGYTFGK
;
A
#
# COMPACT_ATOMS: atom_id res chain seq x y z
N MET A 1 20.53 -21.33 17.37
CA MET A 1 20.16 -19.93 17.65
C MET A 1 19.24 -19.26 16.62
N LYS A 2 18.71 -19.95 15.60
CA LYS A 2 17.83 -19.36 14.55
C LYS A 2 16.32 -19.52 14.79
N THR A 3 15.91 -20.31 15.76
CA THR A 3 14.48 -20.60 16.04
C THR A 3 13.81 -19.66 17.04
N THR A 4 14.57 -19.00 17.89
CA THR A 4 14.04 -18.09 18.93
C THR A 4 13.56 -16.74 18.38
N PHE A 5 14.12 -16.27 17.28
CA PHE A 5 13.73 -14.96 16.70
C PHE A 5 12.34 -15.00 16.03
N LYS A 6 11.97 -16.12 15.40
CA LYS A 6 10.64 -16.27 14.76
C LYS A 6 9.49 -16.31 15.76
N SER A 7 9.73 -16.88 16.94
CA SER A 7 8.70 -17.01 17.99
C SER A 7 8.43 -15.67 18.70
N ILE A 8 9.43 -14.81 18.82
CA ILE A 8 9.30 -13.48 19.46
C ILE A 8 8.51 -12.52 18.55
N SER A 9 8.75 -12.53 17.24
CA SER A 9 8.02 -11.67 16.28
C SER A 9 6.53 -12.02 16.21
N LEU A 10 6.18 -13.31 16.26
CA LEU A 10 4.77 -13.73 16.25
C LEU A 10 4.05 -13.38 17.56
N ALA A 11 4.74 -13.44 18.70
CA ALA A 11 4.20 -13.07 20.01
C ALA A 11 3.94 -11.55 20.13
N ILE A 12 4.77 -10.70 19.54
CA ILE A 12 4.60 -9.24 19.54
C ILE A 12 3.38 -8.86 18.70
N ILE A 13 3.18 -9.48 17.53
CA ILE A 13 2.00 -9.24 16.69
C ILE A 13 0.72 -9.69 17.41
N ALA A 14 0.73 -10.83 18.08
CA ALA A 14 -0.40 -11.35 18.85
C ALA A 14 -0.75 -10.45 20.06
N VAL A 15 0.25 -9.90 20.74
CA VAL A 15 0.03 -8.96 21.87
C VAL A 15 -0.54 -7.64 21.40
N ILE A 16 -0.11 -7.11 20.25
CA ILE A 16 -0.67 -5.89 19.67
C ILE A 16 -2.14 -6.11 19.27
N CYS A 17 -2.49 -7.26 18.70
CA CYS A 17 -3.88 -7.60 18.38
C CYS A 17 -4.77 -7.77 19.63
N LEU A 18 -4.23 -8.26 20.76
CA LEU A 18 -4.99 -8.47 21.99
C LEU A 18 -5.20 -7.20 22.83
N THR A 19 -4.33 -6.21 22.70
CA THR A 19 -4.48 -4.93 23.41
C THR A 19 -5.51 -4.00 22.78
N VAL A 20 -5.83 -4.17 21.50
CA VAL A 20 -6.82 -3.36 20.77
C VAL A 20 -8.27 -3.69 21.18
N THR A 21 -8.52 -4.87 21.78
CA THR A 21 -9.88 -5.32 22.11
C THR A 21 -10.40 -4.87 23.48
N ARG A 22 -9.63 -4.13 24.28
CA ARG A 22 -10.02 -3.77 25.66
C ARG A 22 -10.31 -2.30 25.94
N THR A 23 -10.34 -1.42 24.91
CA THR A 23 -10.56 0.02 25.14
C THR A 23 -11.97 0.52 24.80
N GLU A 24 -12.96 -0.34 24.65
CA GLU A 24 -14.35 0.07 24.33
C GLU A 24 -15.29 0.22 25.53
N ALA A 25 -14.79 0.40 26.72
CA ALA A 25 -15.65 0.68 27.89
C ALA A 25 -15.37 2.07 28.43
N GLN A 26 -15.93 3.10 27.79
CA GLN A 26 -16.45 4.37 28.40
C GLN A 26 -16.41 5.52 27.39
N ASN A 27 -17.56 5.85 26.82
CA ASN A 27 -18.18 7.18 26.82
C ASN A 27 -19.30 7.30 25.78
N THR A 28 -20.50 7.23 26.27
CA THR A 28 -21.56 8.24 26.23
C THR A 28 -21.78 9.06 24.97
N ASN A 29 -22.92 8.80 24.32
CA ASN A 29 -23.81 9.78 23.66
C ASN A 29 -23.14 10.80 22.70
N LYS A 30 -22.51 10.33 21.65
CA LYS A 30 -22.63 10.96 20.33
C LYS A 30 -23.30 9.94 19.42
N SER A 31 -24.39 10.33 18.83
CA SER A 31 -25.01 9.64 17.69
C SER A 31 -23.98 9.61 16.57
N TYR A 32 -23.05 8.66 16.65
CA TYR A 32 -22.17 8.38 15.51
C TYR A 32 -23.08 7.97 14.38
N GLU A 33 -22.92 8.58 13.24
CA GLU A 33 -23.70 8.21 12.08
C GLU A 33 -23.46 6.73 11.80
N ASN A 34 -24.43 5.92 12.21
CA ASN A 34 -24.39 4.46 12.15
C ASN A 34 -24.68 3.98 10.72
N LYS A 35 -23.95 4.59 9.75
CA LYS A 35 -24.12 4.35 8.32
C LYS A 35 -22.86 3.74 7.73
N THR A 36 -23.06 2.88 6.75
CA THR A 36 -21.98 2.50 5.84
C THR A 36 -21.65 3.67 4.94
N THR A 37 -20.37 4.02 4.81
CA THR A 37 -19.91 5.04 3.85
C THR A 37 -18.91 4.41 2.89
N PHE A 38 -18.86 4.96 1.69
CA PHE A 38 -17.95 4.54 0.64
C PHE A 38 -17.02 5.67 0.30
N SER A 39 -15.77 5.36 -0.05
CA SER A 39 -14.83 6.36 -0.54
C SER A 39 -14.13 5.84 -1.77
N PHE A 40 -13.84 6.76 -2.69
CA PHE A 40 -13.02 6.52 -3.86
C PHE A 40 -11.79 7.41 -3.77
N GLU A 41 -10.62 6.85 -4.04
CA GLU A 41 -9.34 7.56 -4.01
C GLU A 41 -8.54 7.32 -5.29
N THR A 42 -7.73 8.30 -5.62
CA THR A 42 -6.68 8.19 -6.63
C THR A 42 -5.36 8.72 -6.08
N ASP A 43 -4.26 8.26 -6.64
CA ASP A 43 -2.92 8.78 -6.41
C ASP A 43 -2.47 9.57 -7.63
N PRO A 44 -2.43 10.91 -7.56
CA PRO A 44 -2.01 11.74 -8.68
C PRO A 44 -0.57 11.48 -9.16
N SER A 45 0.33 11.02 -8.27
CA SER A 45 1.73 10.78 -8.63
C SER A 45 1.86 9.64 -9.65
N THR A 46 0.99 8.64 -9.61
CA THR A 46 1.02 7.53 -10.56
C THR A 46 0.77 7.98 -12.00
N PHE A 47 -0.04 9.02 -12.21
CA PHE A 47 -0.25 9.58 -13.55
C PHE A 47 1.03 10.26 -14.08
N ALA A 48 1.80 10.92 -13.20
CA ALA A 48 3.07 11.52 -13.59
C ALA A 48 4.11 10.46 -14.01
N PHE A 49 3.99 9.23 -13.47
CA PHE A 49 4.83 8.08 -13.83
C PHE A 49 4.19 7.19 -14.91
N GLY A 50 3.30 7.75 -15.75
CA GLY A 50 2.70 7.05 -16.89
C GLY A 50 1.78 5.90 -16.50
N GLY A 51 1.10 6.00 -15.36
CA GLY A 51 0.22 4.97 -14.85
C GLY A 51 -1.11 5.50 -14.31
N TYR A 52 -1.67 4.74 -13.39
CA TYR A 52 -2.91 5.08 -12.69
C TYR A 52 -2.92 4.43 -11.29
N ALA A 53 -3.73 4.97 -10.38
CA ALA A 53 -4.07 4.30 -9.13
C ALA A 53 -5.50 4.63 -8.72
N PHE A 54 -6.28 3.60 -8.41
CA PHE A 54 -7.64 3.74 -7.93
C PHE A 54 -7.88 2.83 -6.72
N HIS A 55 -8.51 3.39 -5.69
CA HIS A 55 -8.83 2.67 -4.47
C HIS A 55 -10.29 2.88 -4.10
N PHE A 56 -10.98 1.81 -3.81
CA PHE A 56 -12.33 1.81 -3.28
C PHE A 56 -12.30 1.38 -1.81
N ARG A 57 -13.02 2.11 -0.96
CA ARG A 57 -13.02 1.92 0.50
C ARG A 57 -14.42 1.88 1.04
N ILE A 58 -14.60 1.08 2.06
CA ILE A 58 -15.85 0.92 2.80
C ILE A 58 -15.57 1.13 4.28
N LYS A 59 -16.31 2.04 4.91
CA LYS A 59 -16.50 2.08 6.36
C LYS A 59 -17.74 1.25 6.67
N PRO A 60 -17.61 0.08 7.30
CA PRO A 60 -18.77 -0.72 7.66
C PRO A 60 -19.70 0.03 8.64
N LYS A 61 -20.98 -0.29 8.60
CA LYS A 61 -21.94 0.15 9.62
C LYS A 61 -21.42 -0.27 11.00
N ASN A 62 -21.59 0.57 12.00
CA ASN A 62 -21.10 0.38 13.37
C ASN A 62 -19.57 0.38 13.53
N SER A 63 -18.79 0.56 12.50
CA SER A 63 -17.35 0.72 12.61
C SER A 63 -16.99 2.19 12.84
N GLN A 64 -16.37 2.49 13.97
CA GLN A 64 -15.93 3.84 14.30
C GLN A 64 -14.52 4.12 13.81
N HIS A 65 -13.68 3.08 13.73
CA HIS A 65 -12.24 3.22 13.51
C HIS A 65 -11.72 2.52 12.25
N VAL A 66 -12.47 1.55 11.72
CA VAL A 66 -11.96 0.66 10.67
C VAL A 66 -12.51 1.00 9.31
N LEU A 67 -11.63 1.05 8.32
CA LEU A 67 -11.92 1.03 6.90
C LEU A 67 -11.27 -0.20 6.28
N ILE A 68 -11.96 -0.79 5.34
CA ILE A 68 -11.43 -1.85 4.47
C ILE A 68 -11.56 -1.42 3.02
N GLY A 69 -10.71 -1.93 2.15
CA GLY A 69 -10.78 -1.53 0.75
C GLY A 69 -9.98 -2.44 -0.18
N ALA A 70 -10.14 -2.14 -1.46
CA ALA A 70 -9.40 -2.74 -2.54
C ALA A 70 -8.82 -1.65 -3.44
N GLY A 71 -7.69 -1.94 -4.06
CA GLY A 71 -7.03 -1.01 -4.96
C GLY A 71 -6.39 -1.69 -6.15
N THR A 72 -6.23 -0.93 -7.20
CA THR A 72 -5.47 -1.30 -8.40
C THR A 72 -4.60 -0.13 -8.84
N TYR A 73 -3.41 -0.44 -9.32
CA TYR A 73 -2.49 0.58 -9.84
C TYR A 73 -1.52 0.00 -10.87
N ALA A 74 -0.99 0.88 -11.69
CA ALA A 74 0.09 0.63 -12.63
C ALA A 74 0.96 1.88 -12.71
N LEU A 75 2.27 1.75 -12.91
CA LEU A 75 3.17 2.88 -13.14
C LEU A 75 4.53 2.40 -13.64
N ASN A 76 5.27 3.29 -14.31
CA ASN A 76 6.68 3.10 -14.53
C ASN A 76 7.42 3.41 -13.22
N MET A 77 8.30 2.52 -12.80
CA MET A 77 9.12 2.75 -11.61
C MET A 77 10.09 3.89 -11.89
N PRO A 78 10.15 4.92 -11.03
CA PRO A 78 11.13 5.97 -11.19
C PRO A 78 12.55 5.45 -11.03
N ASP A 79 13.51 5.97 -11.81
CA ASP A 79 14.91 5.52 -11.80
C ASP A 79 15.56 5.56 -10.42
N PHE A 80 15.18 6.54 -9.59
CA PHE A 80 15.73 6.63 -8.24
C PHE A 80 15.33 5.43 -7.36
N LEU A 81 14.14 4.81 -7.58
CA LEU A 81 13.73 3.59 -6.86
C LEU A 81 14.44 2.35 -7.40
N ILE A 82 14.65 2.28 -8.72
CA ILE A 82 15.39 1.18 -9.36
C ILE A 82 16.84 1.21 -8.86
N ASN A 83 17.46 2.38 -8.87
CA ASN A 83 18.85 2.60 -8.49
C ASN A 83 19.12 2.64 -6.98
N MET A 84 18.08 2.58 -6.14
CA MET A 84 18.25 2.38 -4.69
C MET A 84 18.87 1.02 -4.36
N ASN A 85 18.63 0.02 -5.21
CA ASN A 85 19.32 -1.26 -5.10
C ASN A 85 20.65 -1.19 -5.83
N ALA A 86 21.75 -1.40 -5.10
CA ALA A 86 23.11 -1.30 -5.64
C ALA A 86 23.37 -2.27 -6.81
N GLU A 87 22.73 -3.44 -6.80
CA GLU A 87 22.86 -4.47 -7.84
C GLU A 87 22.20 -4.05 -9.19
N ASN A 88 21.21 -3.14 -9.12
CA ASN A 88 20.51 -2.64 -10.31
C ASN A 88 21.04 -1.29 -10.79
N LYS A 89 21.86 -0.63 -9.96
CA LYS A 89 22.28 0.74 -10.20
C LYS A 89 23.07 0.88 -11.48
N ASP A 90 22.65 1.80 -12.33
CA ASP A 90 23.29 2.15 -13.61
C ASP A 90 23.37 0.95 -14.60
N MET A 91 22.57 -0.09 -14.39
CA MET A 91 22.53 -1.28 -15.26
C MET A 91 21.59 -1.15 -16.46
N GLY A 92 20.92 0.00 -16.65
CA GLY A 92 20.01 0.25 -17.78
C GLY A 92 18.64 -0.41 -17.64
N TRP A 93 18.20 -0.73 -16.43
CA TRP A 93 16.89 -1.31 -16.18
C TRP A 93 15.76 -0.29 -16.29
N ASN A 94 14.72 -0.66 -17.04
CA ASN A 94 13.42 0.00 -17.06
C ASN A 94 12.38 -0.95 -16.50
N VAL A 95 11.74 -0.57 -15.41
CA VAL A 95 10.82 -1.43 -14.65
C VAL A 95 9.44 -0.80 -14.62
N ARG A 96 8.43 -1.57 -15.00
CA ARG A 96 7.04 -1.15 -14.95
C ARG A 96 6.21 -2.11 -14.10
N ILE A 97 5.41 -1.57 -13.19
CA ILE A 97 4.28 -2.30 -12.63
C ILE A 97 3.15 -2.20 -13.66
N ASN A 98 2.91 -3.27 -14.42
CA ASN A 98 1.87 -3.32 -15.45
C ASN A 98 0.46 -3.33 -14.84
N SER A 99 0.32 -4.03 -13.71
CA SER A 99 -0.89 -4.05 -12.91
C SER A 99 -0.59 -4.52 -11.50
N ALA A 100 -1.29 -3.96 -10.55
CA ALA A 100 -1.28 -4.42 -9.18
C ALA A 100 -2.70 -4.46 -8.64
N TYR A 101 -2.98 -5.44 -7.79
CA TYR A 101 -4.26 -5.61 -7.13
C TYR A 101 -4.01 -5.85 -5.66
N SER A 102 -4.72 -5.15 -4.80
CA SER A 102 -4.52 -5.24 -3.36
C SER A 102 -5.81 -5.13 -2.58
N LEU A 103 -5.81 -5.75 -1.41
CA LEU A 103 -6.76 -5.53 -0.35
C LEU A 103 -6.05 -4.85 0.81
N PHE A 104 -6.73 -3.97 1.51
CA PHE A 104 -6.16 -3.29 2.65
C PHE A 104 -7.19 -3.02 3.75
N GLY A 105 -6.69 -2.89 4.97
CA GLY A 105 -7.43 -2.43 6.12
C GLY A 105 -6.71 -1.28 6.78
N GLU A 106 -7.47 -0.34 7.32
CA GLU A 106 -6.95 0.84 8.04
C GLU A 106 -7.65 1.00 9.38
N TYR A 107 -6.88 1.30 10.40
CA TYR A 107 -7.37 1.65 11.71
C TYR A 107 -7.05 3.12 12.01
N TYR A 108 -8.09 3.91 12.27
CA TYR A 108 -8.02 5.32 12.60
C TYR A 108 -8.05 5.51 14.10
N PHE A 109 -7.11 6.29 14.65
CA PHE A 109 -7.03 6.52 16.10
C PHE A 109 -8.18 7.35 16.67
N LYS A 110 -8.88 8.13 15.84
CA LYS A 110 -10.08 8.88 16.23
C LYS A 110 -11.33 8.29 15.60
N GLU A 111 -11.67 8.72 14.42
CA GLU A 111 -12.84 8.32 13.67
C GLU A 111 -12.41 7.92 12.27
N ALA A 112 -13.03 6.89 11.72
CA ALA A 112 -12.73 6.41 10.38
C ALA A 112 -12.75 7.57 9.37
N ASN A 113 -11.73 7.58 8.52
CA ASN A 113 -11.49 8.60 7.52
C ASN A 113 -11.13 10.00 8.07
N LYS A 114 -10.64 10.08 9.32
CA LYS A 114 -10.21 11.35 9.96
C LYS A 114 -8.90 11.20 10.72
N LYS A 115 -7.95 12.12 10.46
CA LYS A 115 -6.68 12.23 11.19
C LYS A 115 -5.76 11.03 10.95
N TRP A 116 -4.98 10.64 11.96
CA TRP A 116 -3.98 9.59 11.89
C TRP A 116 -4.58 8.20 11.77
N PHE A 117 -3.96 7.37 10.95
CA PHE A 117 -4.28 5.96 10.81
C PHE A 117 -3.01 5.12 10.67
N VAL A 118 -3.15 3.84 10.96
CA VAL A 118 -2.23 2.78 10.56
C VAL A 118 -2.97 1.82 9.64
N GLY A 119 -2.26 1.24 8.70
CA GLY A 119 -2.84 0.33 7.71
C GLY A 119 -1.98 -0.89 7.45
N LEU A 120 -2.61 -1.90 6.88
CA LEU A 120 -1.95 -3.07 6.32
C LEU A 120 -2.56 -3.35 4.96
N GLN A 121 -1.69 -3.52 3.96
CA GLN A 121 -2.05 -3.90 2.60
C GLN A 121 -1.41 -5.23 2.26
N ALA A 122 -2.15 -6.07 1.54
CA ALA A 122 -1.63 -7.26 0.89
C ALA A 122 -2.10 -7.30 -0.56
N GLY A 123 -1.23 -7.72 -1.48
CA GLY A 123 -1.58 -7.69 -2.89
C GLY A 123 -0.58 -8.41 -3.78
N VAL A 124 -0.88 -8.41 -5.06
CA VAL A 124 -0.01 -8.94 -6.12
C VAL A 124 0.33 -7.82 -7.08
N GLN A 125 1.60 -7.73 -7.45
CA GLN A 125 2.14 -6.79 -8.43
C GLN A 125 2.70 -7.57 -9.60
N ASN A 126 2.28 -7.25 -10.82
CA ASN A 126 2.77 -7.83 -12.06
C ASN A 126 3.74 -6.85 -12.72
N PHE A 127 4.97 -7.24 -12.83
CA PHE A 127 6.06 -6.43 -13.36
C PHE A 127 6.40 -6.81 -14.80
N LYS A 128 6.90 -5.82 -15.52
CA LYS A 128 7.54 -5.95 -16.82
C LYS A 128 8.86 -5.19 -16.75
N ASN A 129 9.96 -5.85 -17.11
CA ASN A 129 11.26 -5.24 -17.20
C ASN A 129 11.72 -5.21 -18.66
N THR A 130 12.44 -4.16 -19.01
CA THR A 130 13.27 -4.06 -20.18
C THR A 130 14.66 -3.57 -19.78
N ASN A 131 15.66 -3.76 -20.64
CA ASN A 131 17.01 -3.28 -20.37
C ASN A 131 17.57 -2.60 -21.63
N ASP A 132 18.17 -1.42 -21.45
CA ASP A 132 18.69 -0.61 -22.55
C ASP A 132 19.83 -1.28 -23.32
N ASN A 133 20.52 -2.24 -22.68
CA ASN A 133 21.61 -3.00 -23.28
C ASN A 133 21.14 -4.27 -24.02
N SER A 134 19.85 -4.62 -23.92
CA SER A 134 19.27 -5.83 -24.54
C SER A 134 18.12 -5.42 -25.44
N ALA A 135 18.40 -5.37 -26.74
CA ALA A 135 17.45 -4.89 -27.75
C ALA A 135 16.23 -5.82 -27.85
N ASN A 136 15.04 -5.25 -27.53
CA ASN A 136 13.71 -5.86 -27.71
C ASN A 136 13.40 -7.09 -26.81
N GLU A 137 14.18 -7.38 -25.79
CA GLU A 137 13.84 -8.42 -24.81
C GLU A 137 13.09 -7.85 -23.63
N GLU A 138 12.13 -8.62 -23.14
CA GLU A 138 11.30 -8.28 -22.00
C GLU A 138 11.23 -9.45 -21.03
N SER A 139 11.26 -9.16 -19.74
CA SER A 139 10.95 -10.16 -18.73
C SER A 139 9.72 -9.75 -17.91
N THR A 140 8.95 -10.74 -17.49
CA THR A 140 7.75 -10.51 -16.67
C THR A 140 7.73 -11.41 -15.46
N TYR A 141 7.39 -10.85 -14.33
CA TYR A 141 7.27 -11.59 -13.09
C TYR A 141 6.18 -10.99 -12.19
N SER A 142 5.77 -11.76 -11.20
CA SER A 142 4.79 -11.32 -10.21
C SER A 142 5.37 -11.41 -8.81
N ASN A 143 5.10 -10.38 -8.01
CA ASN A 143 5.45 -10.32 -6.60
C ASN A 143 4.21 -10.34 -5.72
N LEU A 144 4.31 -11.01 -4.59
CA LEU A 144 3.46 -10.76 -3.43
C LEU A 144 3.95 -9.49 -2.73
N LEU A 145 3.04 -8.61 -2.35
CA LEU A 145 3.30 -7.42 -1.54
C LEU A 145 2.57 -7.52 -0.21
N ILE A 146 3.28 -7.26 0.89
CA ILE A 146 2.70 -7.00 2.21
C ILE A 146 3.27 -5.70 2.71
N MET A 147 2.40 -4.73 3.06
CA MET A 147 2.84 -3.37 3.34
C MET A 147 2.09 -2.77 4.53
N PRO A 148 2.70 -2.73 5.73
CA PRO A 148 2.27 -1.84 6.78
C PRO A 148 2.43 -0.37 6.37
N SER A 149 1.54 0.48 6.84
CA SER A 149 1.53 1.90 6.51
C SER A 149 1.06 2.76 7.68
N ILE A 150 1.43 4.02 7.63
CA ILE A 150 0.95 5.08 8.52
C ILE A 150 0.63 6.31 7.67
N GLY A 151 -0.42 7.04 8.02
CA GLY A 151 -0.78 8.23 7.28
C GLY A 151 -1.73 9.14 8.03
N TYR A 152 -2.08 10.21 7.37
CA TYR A 152 -2.95 11.23 7.92
C TYR A 152 -4.03 11.59 6.91
N ASN A 153 -5.29 11.50 7.31
CA ASN A 153 -6.42 11.95 6.50
C ASN A 153 -6.79 13.39 6.88
N TRP A 154 -6.67 14.29 5.93
CA TRP A 154 -6.92 15.71 6.06
C TRP A 154 -8.12 16.13 5.21
N GLN A 155 -9.15 16.70 5.85
CA GLN A 155 -10.35 17.23 5.22
C GLN A 155 -10.41 18.74 5.44
N PRO A 156 -9.78 19.54 4.57
CA PRO A 156 -9.71 21.00 4.75
C PRO A 156 -11.00 21.73 4.41
N PHE A 157 -11.92 21.09 3.67
CA PHE A 157 -13.12 21.71 3.15
C PHE A 157 -14.39 21.21 3.85
N HIS A 158 -15.49 21.92 3.71
CA HIS A 158 -16.81 21.50 4.21
C HIS A 158 -17.47 20.40 3.34
N ILE A 159 -16.85 20.04 2.23
CA ILE A 159 -17.24 18.92 1.37
C ILE A 159 -16.48 17.64 1.76
N PRO A 160 -17.00 16.45 1.43
CA PRO A 160 -16.36 15.18 1.79
C PRO A 160 -15.12 14.83 0.94
N LEU A 161 -14.40 15.83 0.44
CA LEU A 161 -13.10 15.71 -0.21
C LEU A 161 -11.99 15.67 0.85
N TYR A 162 -11.01 14.79 0.66
CA TYR A 162 -9.87 14.68 1.55
C TYR A 162 -8.55 14.43 0.82
N PHE A 163 -7.47 14.80 1.50
CA PHE A 163 -6.10 14.52 1.12
C PHE A 163 -5.50 13.56 2.14
N LYS A 164 -4.82 12.55 1.66
CA LYS A 164 -4.28 11.50 2.51
C LYS A 164 -2.82 11.21 2.16
N PRO A 165 -1.87 12.02 2.69
CA PRO A 165 -0.47 11.65 2.69
C PRO A 165 -0.26 10.41 3.56
N TRP A 166 0.54 9.45 3.04
CA TRP A 166 0.88 8.25 3.78
C TRP A 166 2.26 7.72 3.40
N PHE A 167 2.83 6.98 4.33
CA PHE A 167 4.07 6.25 4.18
C PHE A 167 3.81 4.77 4.43
N GLY A 168 4.44 3.92 3.62
CA GLY A 168 4.42 2.47 3.79
C GLY A 168 5.80 1.86 3.59
N LEU A 169 6.04 0.70 4.20
CA LEU A 169 7.21 -0.11 3.96
C LEU A 169 6.75 -1.45 3.39
N GLY A 170 6.90 -1.62 2.08
CA GLY A 170 6.50 -2.84 1.37
C GLY A 170 7.55 -3.93 1.50
N TYR A 171 7.13 -5.11 1.97
CA TYR A 171 7.88 -6.34 1.80
C TYR A 171 7.37 -7.05 0.54
N THR A 172 8.28 -7.34 -0.39
CA THR A 172 7.96 -8.02 -1.64
C THR A 172 8.72 -9.33 -1.78
N SER A 173 8.07 -10.30 -2.41
CA SER A 173 8.67 -11.60 -2.74
C SER A 173 8.16 -12.08 -4.08
N LYS A 174 9.04 -12.49 -4.96
CA LYS A 174 8.67 -13.06 -6.27
C LYS A 174 7.91 -14.37 -6.05
N ILE A 175 6.75 -14.48 -6.69
CA ILE A 175 5.89 -15.68 -6.63
C ILE A 175 5.81 -16.41 -7.96
N SER A 176 6.10 -15.73 -9.08
CA SER A 176 6.10 -16.36 -10.41
C SER A 176 6.85 -15.52 -11.44
N GLY A 177 7.14 -16.10 -12.59
CA GLY A 177 7.76 -15.46 -13.75
C GLY A 177 9.27 -15.36 -13.65
N ASP A 178 9.85 -14.65 -14.62
CA ASP A 178 11.29 -14.45 -14.74
C ASP A 178 11.62 -12.95 -14.71
N ASN A 179 12.67 -12.60 -13.97
CA ASN A 179 13.23 -11.25 -13.87
C ASN A 179 14.58 -11.12 -14.58
N THR A 180 14.90 -12.04 -15.48
CA THR A 180 16.16 -12.10 -16.20
C THR A 180 15.94 -11.75 -17.67
N ILE A 181 16.85 -10.97 -18.26
CA ILE A 181 16.95 -10.65 -19.69
C ILE A 181 18.36 -10.98 -20.12
N ASP A 182 18.54 -11.82 -21.15
CA ASP A 182 19.83 -12.39 -21.53
C ASP A 182 20.54 -13.04 -20.31
N ASN A 183 21.67 -12.48 -19.92
CA ASN A 183 22.45 -12.91 -18.76
C ASN A 183 22.35 -11.94 -17.57
N LEU A 184 21.48 -10.91 -17.67
CA LEU A 184 21.29 -9.90 -16.64
C LEU A 184 20.04 -10.23 -15.83
N SER A 185 20.17 -10.30 -14.52
CA SER A 185 19.05 -10.52 -13.60
C SER A 185 18.73 -9.22 -12.84
N TYR A 186 17.47 -8.78 -12.90
CA TYR A 186 17.00 -7.68 -12.07
C TYR A 186 16.90 -8.13 -10.61
N ASP A 187 17.64 -7.50 -9.71
CA ASP A 187 17.57 -7.83 -8.29
C ASP A 187 16.33 -7.20 -7.63
N ILE A 188 15.47 -8.04 -7.10
CA ILE A 188 14.20 -7.62 -6.49
C ILE A 188 14.46 -7.24 -5.03
N ALA A 189 14.52 -5.95 -4.72
CA ALA A 189 14.65 -5.47 -3.36
C ALA A 189 13.50 -5.98 -2.49
N PRO A 190 13.77 -6.74 -1.41
CA PRO A 190 12.71 -7.31 -0.58
C PRO A 190 11.96 -6.25 0.24
N LEU A 191 12.56 -5.10 0.47
CA LEU A 191 11.95 -3.98 1.19
C LEU A 191 12.01 -2.71 0.34
N THR A 192 10.84 -2.10 0.14
CA THR A 192 10.70 -0.86 -0.63
C THR A 192 9.88 0.16 0.15
N PRO A 193 10.40 1.36 0.39
CA PRO A 193 9.63 2.45 0.98
C PRO A 193 8.67 3.05 -0.06
N PHE A 194 7.47 3.41 0.40
CA PHE A 194 6.46 4.11 -0.38
C PHE A 194 6.05 5.38 0.33
N VAL A 195 6.05 6.49 -0.40
CA VAL A 195 5.52 7.79 0.06
C VAL A 195 4.60 8.32 -1.03
N THR A 196 3.38 8.62 -0.68
CA THR A 196 2.44 9.16 -1.66
C THR A 196 1.33 9.99 -1.03
N LEU A 197 0.56 10.67 -1.87
CA LEU A 197 -0.60 11.47 -1.52
C LEU A 197 -1.83 10.98 -2.29
N HIS A 198 -2.78 10.37 -1.58
CA HIS A 198 -4.08 10.10 -2.17
C HIS A 198 -5.00 11.31 -2.06
N ILE A 199 -5.82 11.49 -3.08
CA ILE A 199 -6.97 12.41 -3.08
C ILE A 199 -8.22 11.54 -3.15
N GLY A 200 -9.15 11.76 -2.23
CA GLY A 200 -10.34 10.94 -2.15
C GLY A 200 -11.61 11.70 -1.83
N TYR A 201 -12.73 11.07 -2.15
CA TYR A 201 -14.07 11.58 -1.87
C TYR A 201 -14.92 10.52 -1.19
N THR A 202 -15.64 10.91 -0.12
CA THR A 202 -16.50 10.00 0.64
C THR A 202 -17.98 10.24 0.31
N PHE A 203 -18.70 9.17 0.00
CA PHE A 203 -20.13 9.14 -0.29
C PHE A 203 -20.91 8.54 0.89
N GLY A 204 -22.21 8.90 1.01
CA GLY A 204 -23.10 8.32 2.03
C GLY A 204 -22.99 8.96 3.41
N LYS A 205 -22.44 10.20 3.47
CA LYS A 205 -22.48 11.04 4.68
C LYS A 205 -23.84 11.68 4.88
#